data_d759c9fa3eab33eabb5fad1fff054c88
#
_entry.id   d759c9fa3eab33eabb5fad1fff054c88
#
_cell.length_a   1.000
_cell.length_b   1.000
_cell.length_c   1.000
_cell.angle_alpha   90.00
_cell.angle_beta   90.00
_cell.angle_gamma   90.00
#
_symmetry.space_group_name_H-M   'P 1'
#
loop_
_entity.id
_entity.type
_entity.pdbx_description
1 polymer ?
#
loop_
_entity_poly.entity_id
_entity_poly.type
_entity_poly.pdbx_seq_one_letter_code
_entity_poly.pdbx_strand_id
1 'polypeptide(L)'
;MKKLLTFLALSTLLSTSAVAEDAAHSHGLMIADAWSRVTTPTAKVGGGYLTITNQGHHDDKLLAVASDHAERAEVHMMMMDDDVMIMRPVSDGLVIPAGETVQLAPSGYHLMFMQLNQPPIVGEPFTATLIFERAGEKIVAFDVLSMRDSMKRAAMSEGDDHGSEGHKH
;
A
#
# COMPACT_ATOMS: atom_id res chain seq x y z
N MET A 1 75.46 13.31 -38.32
CA MET A 1 75.08 12.50 -37.21
C MET A 1 73.66 12.92 -36.75
N LYS A 2 72.65 12.36 -37.32
CA LYS A 2 71.25 12.76 -37.06
C LYS A 2 70.61 11.71 -36.12
N LYS A 3 70.25 12.09 -34.89
CA LYS A 3 69.55 11.23 -33.94
C LYS A 3 68.07 11.32 -34.19
N LEU A 4 67.47 10.22 -34.57
CA LEU A 4 66.02 10.05 -34.79
C LEU A 4 65.38 9.70 -33.45
N LEU A 5 64.54 10.62 -32.92
CA LEU A 5 63.71 10.34 -31.73
C LEU A 5 62.36 9.76 -32.20
N THR A 6 62.15 8.50 -31.87
CA THR A 6 60.90 7.83 -32.11
C THR A 6 59.96 8.11 -30.91
N PHE A 7 58.88 8.87 -31.15
CA PHE A 7 57.83 9.07 -30.15
C PHE A 7 56.84 7.88 -30.20
N LEU A 8 56.77 7.11 -29.13
CA LEU A 8 55.82 6.04 -28.95
C LEU A 8 54.59 6.62 -28.26
N ALA A 9 53.49 6.81 -29.02
CA ALA A 9 52.23 7.27 -28.49
C ALA A 9 51.49 6.08 -27.83
N LEU A 10 51.40 6.12 -26.52
CA LEU A 10 50.63 5.14 -25.73
C LEU A 10 49.19 5.61 -25.67
N SER A 11 48.33 4.99 -26.48
CA SER A 11 46.87 5.24 -26.47
C SER A 11 46.25 4.48 -25.30
N THR A 12 45.93 5.17 -24.20
CA THR A 12 45.11 4.61 -23.13
C THR A 12 43.63 4.63 -23.54
N LEU A 13 43.07 3.45 -23.86
CA LEU A 13 41.62 3.27 -23.98
C LEU A 13 41.01 3.40 -22.56
N LEU A 14 40.33 4.50 -22.28
CA LEU A 14 39.42 4.61 -21.16
C LEU A 14 38.16 3.79 -21.52
N SER A 15 38.06 2.60 -20.96
CA SER A 15 36.80 1.85 -20.94
C SER A 15 35.87 2.54 -19.93
N THR A 16 34.95 3.36 -20.41
CA THR A 16 33.81 3.83 -19.61
C THR A 16 32.86 2.65 -19.39
N SER A 17 32.92 2.03 -18.22
CA SER A 17 31.88 1.15 -17.76
C SER A 17 30.61 1.99 -17.59
N ALA A 18 29.66 1.85 -18.53
CA ALA A 18 28.32 2.32 -18.34
C ALA A 18 27.74 1.53 -17.17
N VAL A 19 27.66 2.15 -16.00
CA VAL A 19 26.81 1.69 -14.92
C VAL A 19 25.40 1.88 -15.49
N ALA A 20 24.75 0.76 -15.87
CA ALA A 20 23.32 0.77 -16.10
C ALA A 20 22.73 1.13 -14.73
N GLU A 21 22.32 2.40 -14.57
CA GLU A 21 21.34 2.76 -13.57
C GLU A 21 20.11 1.93 -13.89
N ASP A 22 19.94 0.87 -13.10
CA ASP A 22 18.66 0.20 -12.95
C ASP A 22 17.70 1.30 -12.45
N ALA A 23 17.12 2.01 -13.40
CA ALA A 23 16.04 2.93 -13.13
C ALA A 23 14.98 2.10 -12.47
N ALA A 24 14.93 2.18 -11.14
CA ALA A 24 13.87 1.61 -10.33
C ALA A 24 12.57 1.99 -11.03
N HIS A 25 12.02 1.02 -11.76
CA HIS A 25 10.69 1.12 -12.30
C HIS A 25 9.82 1.29 -11.07
N SER A 26 9.47 2.53 -10.76
CA SER A 26 8.48 2.83 -9.76
C SER A 26 7.23 2.09 -10.24
N HIS A 27 7.03 0.90 -9.71
CA HIS A 27 5.77 0.20 -9.88
C HIS A 27 4.73 1.18 -9.39
N GLY A 28 3.98 1.78 -10.29
CA GLY A 28 3.21 3.00 -10.10
C GLY A 28 2.07 2.85 -9.09
N LEU A 29 2.33 2.23 -7.94
CA LEU A 29 1.38 2.19 -6.84
C LEU A 29 1.40 3.52 -6.09
N MET A 30 0.25 4.17 -6.06
CA MET A 30 -0.05 5.32 -5.22
C MET A 30 -0.91 4.85 -4.05
N ILE A 31 -0.49 5.14 -2.83
CA ILE A 31 -1.24 4.86 -1.60
C ILE A 31 -1.66 6.19 -1.00
N ALA A 32 -2.94 6.32 -0.73
CA ALA A 32 -3.53 7.54 -0.23
C ALA A 32 -4.55 7.28 0.89
N ASP A 33 -4.91 8.34 1.60
CA ASP A 33 -6.02 8.35 2.55
C ASP A 33 -5.95 7.28 3.64
N ALA A 34 -4.74 6.98 4.14
CA ALA A 34 -4.56 5.98 5.16
C ALA A 34 -5.03 6.50 6.53
N TRP A 35 -5.98 5.80 7.12
CA TRP A 35 -6.52 6.15 8.44
C TRP A 35 -6.93 4.92 9.24
N SER A 36 -7.01 5.10 10.54
CA SER A 36 -7.50 4.13 11.52
C SER A 36 -8.50 4.82 12.44
N ARG A 37 -9.35 4.04 13.07
CA ARG A 37 -10.30 4.53 14.07
C ARG A 37 -9.74 4.36 15.47
N VAL A 38 -9.93 5.38 16.31
CA VAL A 38 -9.71 5.22 17.76
C VAL A 38 -10.57 4.06 18.29
N THR A 39 -9.99 3.29 19.18
CA THR A 39 -10.65 2.17 19.85
C THR A 39 -10.78 2.41 21.35
N THR A 40 -11.41 1.52 22.09
CA THR A 40 -11.41 1.57 23.56
C THR A 40 -9.99 1.31 24.09
N PRO A 41 -9.64 1.82 25.29
CA PRO A 41 -8.30 1.64 25.86
C PRO A 41 -7.88 0.18 26.06
N THR A 42 -8.83 -0.73 26.12
CA THR A 42 -8.60 -2.18 26.32
C THR A 42 -8.74 -2.99 25.04
N ALA A 43 -9.02 -2.34 23.91
CA ALA A 43 -9.17 -3.03 22.62
C ALA A 43 -7.86 -3.72 22.23
N LYS A 44 -7.99 -4.95 21.76
CA LYS A 44 -6.88 -5.75 21.24
C LYS A 44 -6.85 -5.78 19.71
N VAL A 45 -7.82 -5.13 19.07
CA VAL A 45 -7.98 -5.12 17.62
C VAL A 45 -8.30 -3.71 17.15
N GLY A 46 -7.73 -3.31 16.01
CA GLY A 46 -8.00 -2.05 15.31
C GLY A 46 -8.15 -2.27 13.81
N GLY A 47 -8.94 -1.43 13.16
CA GLY A 47 -9.09 -1.42 11.71
C GLY A 47 -8.22 -0.35 11.05
N GLY A 48 -7.69 -0.65 9.87
CA GLY A 48 -6.99 0.31 9.02
C GLY A 48 -7.60 0.35 7.64
N TYR A 49 -7.67 1.54 7.07
CA TYR A 49 -8.34 1.83 5.80
C TYR A 49 -7.44 2.71 4.95
N LEU A 50 -7.47 2.53 3.65
CA LEU A 50 -6.67 3.31 2.71
C LEU A 50 -7.13 3.07 1.27
N THR A 51 -6.59 3.83 0.34
CA THR A 51 -6.81 3.66 -1.09
C THR A 51 -5.49 3.30 -1.76
N ILE A 52 -5.50 2.29 -2.64
CA ILE A 52 -4.35 1.87 -3.44
C ILE A 52 -4.72 2.03 -4.91
N THR A 53 -4.02 2.91 -5.63
CA THR A 53 -4.17 3.06 -7.08
C THR A 53 -2.95 2.49 -7.78
N ASN A 54 -3.18 1.53 -8.67
CA ASN A 54 -2.13 0.96 -9.51
C ASN A 54 -2.05 1.74 -10.84
N GLN A 55 -1.13 2.67 -10.95
CA GLN A 55 -0.86 3.45 -12.16
C GLN A 55 0.05 2.70 -13.15
N GLY A 56 0.48 1.49 -12.81
CA GLY A 56 1.33 0.65 -13.66
C GLY A 56 0.54 -0.08 -14.74
N HIS A 57 1.26 -0.85 -15.56
CA HIS A 57 0.70 -1.62 -16.69
C HIS A 57 0.52 -3.11 -16.36
N HIS A 58 0.81 -3.52 -15.15
CA HIS A 58 0.69 -4.89 -14.66
C HIS A 58 -0.02 -4.91 -13.32
N ASP A 59 -0.81 -5.94 -13.11
CA ASP A 59 -1.39 -6.19 -11.80
C ASP A 59 -0.29 -6.32 -10.74
N ASP A 60 -0.58 -5.84 -9.54
CA ASP A 60 0.22 -6.07 -8.35
C ASP A 60 -0.64 -6.78 -7.30
N LYS A 61 -0.03 -7.22 -6.22
CA LYS A 61 -0.73 -7.91 -5.15
C LYS A 61 -0.17 -7.48 -3.80
N LEU A 62 -1.04 -7.04 -2.88
CA LEU A 62 -0.68 -6.85 -1.48
C LEU A 62 -0.64 -8.21 -0.80
N LEU A 63 0.57 -8.68 -0.48
CA LEU A 63 0.83 -10.01 0.07
C LEU A 63 0.74 -10.04 1.59
N ALA A 64 1.25 -9.00 2.26
CA ALA A 64 1.32 -8.94 3.71
C ALA A 64 1.31 -7.51 4.23
N VAL A 65 1.01 -7.38 5.52
CA VAL A 65 1.08 -6.13 6.27
C VAL A 65 1.82 -6.40 7.57
N ALA A 66 2.70 -5.48 7.98
CA ALA A 66 3.40 -5.53 9.25
C ALA A 66 3.33 -4.15 9.94
N SER A 67 3.31 -4.11 11.26
CA SER A 67 3.35 -2.87 12.03
C SER A 67 3.88 -3.14 13.43
N ASP A 68 4.70 -2.24 13.95
CA ASP A 68 5.14 -2.29 15.36
C ASP A 68 3.99 -1.97 16.33
N HIS A 69 2.86 -1.45 15.82
CA HIS A 69 1.68 -1.11 16.60
C HIS A 69 0.85 -2.36 17.02
N ALA A 70 1.05 -3.49 16.32
CA ALA A 70 0.31 -4.74 16.53
C ALA A 70 1.23 -5.96 16.30
N GLU A 71 0.97 -7.06 17.00
CA GLU A 71 1.73 -8.30 16.79
C GLU A 71 1.42 -8.95 15.44
N ARG A 72 0.22 -8.72 14.89
CA ARG A 72 -0.22 -9.26 13.60
C ARG A 72 -1.10 -8.27 12.87
N ALA A 73 -0.89 -8.15 11.56
CA ALA A 73 -1.74 -7.37 10.68
C ALA A 73 -2.08 -8.18 9.42
N GLU A 74 -3.34 -8.15 9.01
CA GLU A 74 -3.87 -8.92 7.88
C GLU A 74 -4.84 -8.08 7.06
N VAL A 75 -5.00 -8.45 5.78
CA VAL A 75 -6.12 -7.97 4.97
C VAL A 75 -7.32 -8.86 5.21
N HIS A 76 -8.45 -8.27 5.53
CA HIS A 76 -9.73 -8.96 5.68
C HIS A 76 -10.75 -8.41 4.68
N MET A 77 -11.78 -9.19 4.42
CA MET A 77 -12.91 -8.80 3.58
C MET A 77 -14.22 -9.06 4.34
N MET A 78 -15.10 -8.05 4.34
CA MET A 78 -16.49 -8.23 4.75
C MET A 78 -17.28 -8.78 3.57
N MET A 79 -18.08 -9.83 3.81
CA MET A 79 -18.95 -10.42 2.80
C MET A 79 -20.28 -10.87 3.43
N MET A 80 -21.32 -10.93 2.60
CA MET A 80 -22.60 -11.51 2.99
C MET A 80 -22.59 -13.02 2.71
N ASP A 81 -23.02 -13.80 3.68
CA ASP A 81 -23.21 -15.25 3.58
C ASP A 81 -24.57 -15.57 4.22
N ASP A 82 -25.55 -15.95 3.41
CA ASP A 82 -26.94 -16.22 3.84
C ASP A 82 -27.53 -15.13 4.79
N ASP A 83 -27.47 -13.86 4.35
CA ASP A 83 -27.93 -12.68 5.10
C ASP A 83 -27.14 -12.38 6.39
N VAL A 84 -26.01 -13.03 6.61
CA VAL A 84 -25.10 -12.76 7.73
C VAL A 84 -23.83 -12.09 7.21
N MET A 85 -23.47 -10.96 7.80
CA MET A 85 -22.16 -10.33 7.54
C MET A 85 -21.06 -11.14 8.20
N ILE A 86 -20.17 -11.68 7.40
CA ILE A 86 -18.99 -12.41 7.87
C ILE A 86 -17.71 -11.71 7.44
N MET A 87 -16.67 -11.87 8.24
CA MET A 87 -15.34 -11.34 7.96
C MET A 87 -14.38 -12.51 7.75
N ARG A 88 -13.62 -12.48 6.66
CA ARG A 88 -12.62 -13.52 6.34
C ARG A 88 -11.28 -12.91 5.98
N PRO A 89 -10.16 -13.52 6.37
CA PRO A 89 -8.83 -13.10 5.90
C PRO A 89 -8.68 -13.37 4.40
N VAL A 90 -7.96 -12.48 3.71
CA VAL A 90 -7.59 -12.62 2.30
C VAL A 90 -6.21 -13.30 2.23
N SER A 91 -6.20 -14.63 2.32
CA SER A 91 -4.97 -15.43 2.48
C SER A 91 -4.07 -15.45 1.25
N ASP A 92 -4.66 -15.28 0.04
CA ASP A 92 -3.93 -15.32 -1.23
C ASP A 92 -3.38 -13.96 -1.67
N GLY A 93 -3.50 -12.95 -0.79
CA GLY A 93 -3.19 -11.56 -1.07
C GLY A 93 -4.29 -10.83 -1.83
N LEU A 94 -4.31 -9.50 -1.72
CA LEU A 94 -5.27 -8.62 -2.39
C LEU A 94 -4.71 -8.15 -3.73
N VAL A 95 -5.36 -8.52 -4.83
CA VAL A 95 -4.98 -8.09 -6.19
C VAL A 95 -5.32 -6.62 -6.37
N ILE A 96 -4.38 -5.87 -6.94
CA ILE A 96 -4.53 -4.46 -7.36
C ILE A 96 -4.35 -4.43 -8.89
N PRO A 97 -5.43 -4.48 -9.67
CA PRO A 97 -5.34 -4.56 -11.12
C PRO A 97 -4.66 -3.33 -11.73
N ALA A 98 -4.00 -3.52 -12.87
CA ALA A 98 -3.34 -2.45 -13.61
C ALA A 98 -4.32 -1.35 -14.02
N GLY A 99 -4.00 -0.10 -13.72
CA GLY A 99 -4.84 1.07 -14.02
C GLY A 99 -6.02 1.26 -13.07
N GLU A 100 -6.21 0.38 -12.09
CA GLU A 100 -7.38 0.44 -11.20
C GLU A 100 -7.04 0.95 -9.80
N THR A 101 -8.09 1.31 -9.09
CA THR A 101 -8.04 1.72 -7.69
C THR A 101 -8.79 0.71 -6.83
N VAL A 102 -8.13 0.19 -5.81
CA VAL A 102 -8.73 -0.67 -4.79
C VAL A 102 -8.83 0.11 -3.50
N GLN A 103 -10.04 0.23 -3.00
CA GLN A 103 -10.34 0.91 -1.74
C GLN A 103 -10.47 -0.11 -0.61
N LEU A 104 -9.75 0.13 0.49
CA LEU A 104 -9.92 -0.58 1.75
C LEU A 104 -10.77 0.29 2.67
N ALA A 105 -12.01 -0.13 2.91
CA ALA A 105 -13.05 0.61 3.62
C ALA A 105 -13.77 -0.28 4.64
N PRO A 106 -14.50 0.26 5.62
CA PRO A 106 -15.14 -0.52 6.68
C PRO A 106 -16.12 -1.60 6.22
N SER A 107 -16.77 -1.41 5.09
CA SER A 107 -17.78 -2.34 4.53
C SER A 107 -17.22 -3.35 3.52
N GLY A 108 -15.94 -3.23 3.14
CA GLY A 108 -15.29 -4.07 2.14
C GLY A 108 -13.99 -4.67 2.64
N TYR A 109 -12.96 -4.60 1.78
CA TYR A 109 -11.60 -4.91 2.21
C TYR A 109 -11.14 -3.93 3.27
N HIS A 110 -10.40 -4.40 4.26
CA HIS A 110 -9.79 -3.56 5.29
C HIS A 110 -8.57 -4.24 5.91
N LEU A 111 -7.71 -3.46 6.53
CA LEU A 111 -6.62 -3.98 7.35
C LEU A 111 -7.12 -4.25 8.76
N MET A 112 -6.69 -5.36 9.33
CA MET A 112 -6.97 -5.75 10.70
C MET A 112 -5.66 -5.82 11.46
N PHE A 113 -5.48 -4.93 12.42
CA PHE A 113 -4.37 -4.94 13.37
C PHE A 113 -4.79 -5.69 14.62
N MET A 114 -4.14 -6.82 14.91
CA MET A 114 -4.51 -7.72 16.01
C MET A 114 -3.43 -7.76 17.07
N GLN A 115 -3.87 -7.97 18.31
CA GLN A 115 -2.99 -7.94 19.48
C GLN A 115 -2.22 -6.61 19.55
N LEU A 116 -3.00 -5.50 19.54
CA LEU A 116 -2.43 -4.16 19.65
C LEU A 116 -1.53 -4.03 20.87
N ASN A 117 -0.31 -3.56 20.66
CA ASN A 117 0.66 -3.26 21.72
C ASN A 117 0.19 -2.09 22.60
N GLN A 118 -0.48 -1.12 21.97
CA GLN A 118 -1.14 0.01 22.60
C GLN A 118 -2.37 0.43 21.79
N PRO A 119 -3.43 0.96 22.41
CA PRO A 119 -4.58 1.45 21.68
C PRO A 119 -4.20 2.67 20.84
N PRO A 120 -4.77 2.84 19.63
CA PRO A 120 -4.56 4.02 18.80
C PRO A 120 -5.08 5.28 19.51
N ILE A 121 -4.28 6.35 19.48
CA ILE A 121 -4.59 7.65 20.13
C ILE A 121 -4.92 8.67 19.04
N VAL A 122 -6.05 9.37 19.19
CA VAL A 122 -6.49 10.40 18.22
C VAL A 122 -5.39 11.45 18.02
N GLY A 123 -5.03 11.68 16.74
CA GLY A 123 -4.01 12.64 16.36
C GLY A 123 -2.57 12.15 16.49
N GLU A 124 -2.35 10.93 16.95
CA GLU A 124 -1.03 10.28 16.98
C GLU A 124 -0.96 9.20 15.88
N PRO A 125 -0.38 9.50 14.71
CA PRO A 125 -0.29 8.53 13.62
C PRO A 125 0.65 7.39 13.99
N PHE A 126 0.35 6.19 13.47
CA PHE A 126 1.27 5.05 13.52
C PHE A 126 1.61 4.57 12.11
N THR A 127 2.67 3.79 11.97
CA THR A 127 3.11 3.28 10.67
C THR A 127 2.82 1.79 10.50
N ALA A 128 2.54 1.41 9.25
CA ALA A 128 2.56 0.02 8.83
C ALA A 128 3.35 -0.13 7.52
N THR A 129 3.96 -1.27 7.33
CA THR A 129 4.63 -1.67 6.11
C THR A 129 3.70 -2.57 5.31
N LEU A 130 3.34 -2.14 4.12
CA LEU A 130 2.58 -2.91 3.14
C LEU A 130 3.59 -3.61 2.21
N ILE A 131 3.48 -4.92 2.06
CA ILE A 131 4.40 -5.74 1.28
C ILE A 131 3.69 -6.20 0.01
N PHE A 132 4.13 -5.66 -1.13
CA PHE A 132 3.58 -5.96 -2.44
C PHE A 132 4.46 -6.95 -3.20
N GLU A 133 3.85 -7.73 -4.08
CA GLU A 133 4.54 -8.74 -4.89
C GLU A 133 5.56 -8.12 -5.85
N ARG A 134 5.20 -7.01 -6.49
CA ARG A 134 6.04 -6.32 -7.48
C ARG A 134 6.61 -5.02 -6.98
N ALA A 135 5.80 -4.18 -6.33
CA ALA A 135 6.23 -2.87 -5.84
C ALA A 135 7.08 -2.93 -4.55
N GLY A 136 7.23 -4.13 -3.96
CA GLY A 136 8.00 -4.32 -2.73
C GLY A 136 7.36 -3.66 -1.52
N GLU A 137 8.18 -3.24 -0.57
CA GLU A 137 7.72 -2.66 0.68
C GLU A 137 7.38 -1.18 0.55
N LYS A 138 6.25 -0.78 1.15
CA LYS A 138 5.80 0.61 1.24
C LYS A 138 5.43 0.92 2.69
N ILE A 139 6.11 1.88 3.29
CA ILE A 139 5.79 2.36 4.64
C ILE A 139 4.69 3.41 4.52
N VAL A 140 3.61 3.21 5.26
CA VAL A 140 2.41 4.08 5.25
C VAL A 140 2.10 4.56 6.66
N ALA A 141 1.91 5.86 6.83
CA ALA A 141 1.44 6.45 8.07
C ALA A 141 -0.10 6.47 8.08
N PHE A 142 -0.68 5.98 9.15
CA PHE A 142 -2.13 5.95 9.37
C PHE A 142 -2.52 7.04 10.36
N ASP A 143 -3.37 7.97 9.93
CA ASP A 143 -3.97 8.96 10.81
C ASP A 143 -4.97 8.29 11.74
N VAL A 144 -4.90 8.57 13.04
CA VAL A 144 -5.87 8.05 13.99
C VAL A 144 -7.00 9.06 14.17
N LEU A 145 -8.17 8.70 13.66
CA LEU A 145 -9.36 9.56 13.68
C LEU A 145 -10.25 9.30 14.92
N SER A 146 -10.91 10.36 15.38
CA SER A 146 -11.98 10.25 16.37
C SER A 146 -13.13 9.39 15.83
N MET A 147 -14.01 8.89 16.71
CA MET A 147 -15.21 8.15 16.31
C MET A 147 -16.07 8.97 15.33
N ARG A 148 -16.27 10.27 15.59
CA ARG A 148 -17.05 11.16 14.73
C ARG A 148 -16.42 11.33 13.35
N ASP A 149 -15.10 11.60 13.28
CA ASP A 149 -14.42 11.86 12.03
C ASP A 149 -14.30 10.60 11.20
N SER A 150 -14.11 9.44 11.84
CA SER A 150 -14.06 8.15 11.17
C SER A 150 -15.40 7.76 10.55
N MET A 151 -16.52 8.04 11.22
CA MET A 151 -17.86 7.81 10.64
C MET A 151 -18.10 8.72 9.43
N LYS A 152 -17.71 10.00 9.50
CA LYS A 152 -17.80 10.91 8.37
C LYS A 152 -16.93 10.45 7.19
N ARG A 153 -15.72 9.99 7.47
CA ARG A 153 -14.80 9.48 6.45
C ARG A 153 -15.34 8.22 5.77
N ALA A 154 -15.85 7.26 6.55
CA ALA A 154 -16.46 6.04 6.03
C ALA A 154 -17.64 6.34 5.10
N ALA A 155 -18.53 7.26 5.49
CA ALA A 155 -19.67 7.66 4.66
C ALA A 155 -19.26 8.33 3.33
N MET A 156 -18.13 9.02 3.28
CA MET A 156 -17.57 9.58 2.04
C MET A 156 -17.03 8.49 1.12
N SER A 157 -16.42 7.45 1.66
CA SER A 157 -15.86 6.35 0.88
C SER A 157 -16.92 5.43 0.25
N GLU A 158 -18.12 5.36 0.81
CA GLU A 158 -19.25 4.59 0.27
C GLU A 158 -20.02 5.35 -0.84
N GLY A 159 -19.87 6.68 -0.92
CA GLY A 159 -20.56 7.52 -1.90
C GLY A 159 -19.99 7.47 -3.32
N ASP A 160 -18.74 7.06 -3.50
CA ASP A 160 -18.07 7.08 -4.79
C ASP A 160 -18.32 5.81 -5.64
N ASP A 161 -18.90 4.74 -5.07
CA ASP A 161 -19.12 3.45 -5.76
C ASP A 161 -20.46 3.35 -6.53
N HIS A 162 -21.33 4.36 -6.49
CA HIS A 162 -22.64 4.33 -7.16
C HIS A 162 -22.68 5.00 -8.55
N GLY A 163 -21.53 5.23 -9.20
CA GLY A 163 -21.41 6.06 -10.42
C GLY A 163 -21.24 5.33 -11.76
N SER A 164 -21.38 3.99 -11.91
CA SER A 164 -21.11 3.32 -13.18
C SER A 164 -22.03 2.16 -13.54
N GLU A 165 -23.34 2.29 -13.37
CA GLU A 165 -24.30 1.48 -14.15
C GLU A 165 -24.99 2.31 -15.20
N GLY A 166 -24.30 2.50 -16.33
CA GLY A 166 -24.86 3.06 -17.56
C GLY A 166 -25.89 2.10 -18.17
N HIS A 167 -27.17 2.37 -17.97
CA HIS A 167 -28.26 1.78 -18.75
C HIS A 167 -28.01 2.00 -20.24
N LYS A 168 -27.73 0.92 -20.97
CA LYS A 168 -27.94 0.87 -22.43
C LYS A 168 -29.32 0.31 -22.69
N HIS A 169 -30.21 1.18 -23.19
CA HIS A 169 -31.40 0.77 -23.95
C HIS A 169 -31.04 0.36 -25.36
#